data_f71c1bd632da659749d870a4dd42fb68
#
_entry.id   f71c1bd632da659749d870a4dd42fb68
#
_cell.length_a   1.000
_cell.length_b   1.000
_cell.length_c   1.000
_cell.angle_alpha   90.00
_cell.angle_beta   90.00
_cell.angle_gamma   90.00
#
_symmetry.space_group_name_H-M   'P 1'
#
loop_
_entity.id
_entity.type
_entity.pdbx_description
1 polymer ?
#
loop_
_entity_poly.entity_id
_entity_poly.type
_entity_poly.pdbx_seq_one_letter_code
_entity_poly.pdbx_strand_id
1 'polypeptide(L)'
;MYKRVYFILHVCLICYLFIGGALSEPAWAETHVQSTMETRSMVVLQVESVELQKWVPESMQITPAPAGPFKGANLFIIFIDLLLVQDPQGKPIVGGTYRAAVFCVPVKHSKTGEMVYLVIHGLTDNPEYVPGPYKNTKGCSIRRDLNHTVSALNAVEGSDTWEFKDSSGALIDFHVRYERALPKRVKPVQKIYSGVEPEFYRIYKTDYLVDVVKSIPAKIDRMKDYRLKVSVPELGKLFDGSEQLVGILIIPAYVRDVFLP
;
A
#
# COMPACT_ATOMS: atom_id res chain seq x y z
N MET A 1 -18.93 -47.69 46.99
CA MET A 1 -18.46 -47.46 45.63
C MET A 1 -18.77 -46.04 45.09
N TYR A 2 -19.74 -45.29 45.64
CA TYR A 2 -20.15 -43.97 45.18
C TYR A 2 -19.29 -42.78 45.66
N LYS A 3 -18.54 -42.88 46.75
CA LYS A 3 -17.71 -41.80 47.30
C LYS A 3 -16.43 -41.46 46.48
N ARG A 4 -15.92 -42.41 45.68
CA ARG A 4 -14.74 -42.18 44.83
C ARG A 4 -15.05 -41.44 43.53
N VAL A 5 -16.28 -41.54 43.02
CA VAL A 5 -16.68 -40.88 41.76
C VAL A 5 -16.86 -39.38 41.97
N TYR A 6 -17.36 -38.92 43.11
CA TYR A 6 -17.55 -37.50 43.40
C TYR A 6 -16.22 -36.76 43.59
N PHE A 7 -15.17 -37.41 44.08
CA PHE A 7 -13.87 -36.78 44.26
C PHE A 7 -13.16 -36.53 42.91
N ILE A 8 -13.29 -37.41 41.96
CA ILE A 8 -12.70 -37.28 40.62
C ILE A 8 -13.44 -36.19 39.85
N LEU A 9 -14.78 -36.08 39.97
CA LEU A 9 -15.52 -34.99 39.28
C LEU A 9 -15.20 -33.60 39.79
N HIS A 10 -14.95 -33.44 41.10
CA HIS A 10 -14.57 -32.14 41.68
C HIS A 10 -13.13 -31.69 41.31
N VAL A 11 -12.20 -32.62 41.21
CA VAL A 11 -10.84 -32.33 40.78
C VAL A 11 -10.78 -31.93 39.29
N CYS A 12 -11.59 -32.60 38.44
CA CYS A 12 -11.69 -32.21 37.02
C CYS A 12 -12.36 -30.84 36.85
N LEU A 13 -13.35 -30.46 37.66
CA LEU A 13 -14.01 -29.16 37.55
C LEU A 13 -13.08 -27.99 37.99
N ILE A 14 -12.24 -28.21 38.99
CA ILE A 14 -11.27 -27.21 39.45
C ILE A 14 -10.11 -27.05 38.43
N CYS A 15 -9.68 -28.13 37.77
CA CYS A 15 -8.71 -28.03 36.68
C CYS A 15 -9.26 -27.28 35.46
N TYR A 16 -10.58 -27.41 35.17
CA TYR A 16 -11.19 -26.66 34.05
C TYR A 16 -11.30 -25.14 34.33
N LEU A 17 -11.45 -24.74 35.59
CA LEU A 17 -11.47 -23.32 36.00
C LEU A 17 -10.10 -22.65 35.98
N PHE A 18 -8.99 -23.41 36.06
CA PHE A 18 -7.63 -22.87 36.00
C PHE A 18 -7.02 -22.86 34.57
N ILE A 19 -7.58 -23.64 33.64
CA ILE A 19 -7.11 -23.65 32.25
C ILE A 19 -7.91 -22.66 31.37
N GLY A 20 -9.05 -22.16 31.83
CA GLY A 20 -9.90 -21.18 31.17
C GLY A 20 -9.45 -19.72 31.27
N GLY A 21 -8.38 -19.43 32.00
CA GLY A 21 -7.67 -18.16 31.98
C GLY A 21 -6.67 -18.10 30.83
N ALA A 22 -7.08 -18.44 29.61
CA ALA A 22 -6.36 -17.98 28.43
C ALA A 22 -6.29 -16.46 28.58
N LEU A 23 -5.09 -15.95 28.80
CA LEU A 23 -4.77 -14.53 28.70
C LEU A 23 -5.29 -14.09 27.33
N SER A 24 -6.56 -13.67 27.26
CA SER A 24 -6.99 -12.87 26.14
C SER A 24 -6.12 -11.62 26.23
N GLU A 25 -5.09 -11.57 25.39
CA GLU A 25 -4.46 -10.29 25.13
C GLU A 25 -5.62 -9.31 24.92
N PRO A 26 -5.60 -8.13 25.56
CA PRO A 26 -6.62 -7.15 25.33
C PRO A 26 -6.64 -6.93 23.81
N ALA A 27 -7.68 -7.38 23.16
CA ALA A 27 -7.92 -7.07 21.75
C ALA A 27 -8.11 -5.55 21.76
N TRP A 28 -7.03 -4.81 21.46
CA TRP A 28 -7.11 -3.38 21.25
C TRP A 28 -8.13 -3.19 20.15
N ALA A 29 -9.26 -2.60 20.49
CA ALA A 29 -10.32 -2.40 19.54
C ALA A 29 -9.82 -1.39 18.50
N GLU A 30 -9.65 -1.86 17.26
CA GLU A 30 -9.29 -0.99 16.15
C GLU A 30 -10.27 0.19 16.06
N THR A 31 -9.75 1.42 16.06
CA THR A 31 -10.58 2.62 15.98
C THR A 31 -10.68 3.09 14.54
N HIS A 32 -11.87 3.03 13.94
CA HIS A 32 -12.13 3.61 12.62
C HIS A 32 -11.97 5.13 12.67
N VAL A 33 -11.13 5.69 11.79
CA VAL A 33 -10.82 7.13 11.78
C VAL A 33 -11.23 7.83 10.49
N GLN A 34 -11.28 7.12 9.37
CA GLN A 34 -11.75 7.68 8.10
C GLN A 34 -12.01 6.60 7.06
N SER A 35 -12.82 6.95 6.06
CA SER A 35 -12.99 6.17 4.82
C SER A 35 -12.57 7.01 3.62
N THR A 36 -12.02 6.36 2.57
CA THR A 36 -11.57 7.05 1.36
C THR A 36 -12.02 6.33 0.10
N MET A 37 -12.23 7.12 -0.97
CA MET A 37 -12.43 6.62 -2.32
C MET A 37 -11.37 7.22 -3.24
N GLU A 38 -10.73 6.38 -4.05
CA GLU A 38 -9.53 6.74 -4.82
C GLU A 38 -9.49 6.02 -6.16
N THR A 39 -8.70 6.57 -7.09
CA THR A 39 -8.13 5.82 -8.22
C THR A 39 -6.62 5.77 -8.08
N ARG A 40 -6.00 4.70 -8.56
CA ARG A 40 -4.55 4.52 -8.45
C ARG A 40 -3.93 3.95 -9.70
N SER A 41 -2.70 4.34 -9.98
CA SER A 41 -1.75 3.58 -10.80
C SER A 41 -0.58 3.17 -9.92
N MET A 42 -0.01 2.01 -10.17
CA MET A 42 1.12 1.51 -9.39
C MET A 42 2.20 0.96 -10.31
N VAL A 43 3.42 1.44 -10.12
CA VAL A 43 4.64 0.90 -10.73
C VAL A 43 5.35 0.04 -9.70
N VAL A 44 5.67 -1.18 -10.08
CA VAL A 44 6.28 -2.19 -9.23
C VAL A 44 7.68 -2.45 -9.75
N LEU A 45 8.68 -2.24 -8.89
CA LEU A 45 10.10 -2.25 -9.24
C LEU A 45 10.89 -3.24 -8.40
N GLN A 46 12.01 -3.66 -8.96
CA GLN A 46 13.14 -4.22 -8.22
C GLN A 46 14.29 -3.22 -8.32
N VAL A 47 14.75 -2.74 -7.18
CA VAL A 47 15.87 -1.81 -7.06
C VAL A 47 16.98 -2.44 -6.21
N GLU A 48 18.18 -1.80 -6.19
CA GLU A 48 19.31 -2.29 -5.42
C GLU A 48 19.00 -2.36 -3.91
N SER A 49 19.08 -3.56 -3.36
CA SER A 49 18.61 -3.84 -1.99
C SER A 49 19.49 -3.16 -0.92
N VAL A 50 20.78 -3.00 -1.16
CA VAL A 50 21.70 -2.37 -0.20
C VAL A 50 21.39 -0.88 -0.07
N GLU A 51 21.11 -0.21 -1.18
CA GLU A 51 20.72 1.21 -1.17
C GLU A 51 19.31 1.39 -0.58
N LEU A 52 18.39 0.49 -0.91
CA LEU A 52 17.02 0.53 -0.37
C LEU A 52 17.00 0.28 1.14
N GLN A 53 17.86 -0.60 1.68
CA GLN A 53 17.93 -0.89 3.12
C GLN A 53 18.29 0.34 3.96
N LYS A 54 18.96 1.33 3.41
CA LYS A 54 19.27 2.60 4.11
C LYS A 54 18.03 3.42 4.46
N TRP A 55 16.91 3.15 3.81
CA TRP A 55 15.61 3.77 4.04
C TRP A 55 14.72 2.98 5.00
N VAL A 56 15.15 1.79 5.39
CA VAL A 56 14.37 0.87 6.21
C VAL A 56 14.95 0.86 7.62
N PRO A 57 14.15 1.12 8.67
CA PRO A 57 14.60 1.06 10.06
C PRO A 57 15.16 -0.32 10.43
N GLU A 58 16.09 -0.37 11.41
CA GLU A 58 16.70 -1.62 11.89
C GLU A 58 15.68 -2.63 12.43
N SER A 59 14.52 -2.15 12.91
CA SER A 59 13.42 -3.01 13.36
C SER A 59 12.69 -3.73 12.21
N MET A 60 13.07 -3.48 10.96
CA MET A 60 12.43 -4.03 9.77
C MET A 60 13.47 -4.52 8.76
N GLN A 61 13.10 -5.56 8.03
CA GLN A 61 13.95 -6.15 6.97
C GLN A 61 13.20 -6.12 5.64
N ILE A 62 13.85 -5.65 4.58
CA ILE A 62 13.29 -5.74 3.22
C ILE A 62 12.97 -7.19 2.91
N THR A 63 11.76 -7.43 2.45
CA THR A 63 11.33 -8.76 2.03
C THR A 63 10.62 -8.62 0.68
N PRO A 64 11.35 -8.85 -0.42
CA PRO A 64 10.75 -8.79 -1.75
C PRO A 64 9.53 -9.67 -1.85
N ALA A 65 8.55 -9.28 -2.66
CA ALA A 65 7.32 -10.03 -2.87
C ALA A 65 7.64 -11.51 -3.17
N PRO A 66 7.20 -12.47 -2.32
CA PRO A 66 7.69 -13.85 -2.39
C PRO A 66 7.06 -14.64 -3.55
N ALA A 67 5.89 -14.22 -4.03
CA ALA A 67 5.11 -14.95 -5.03
C ALA A 67 4.17 -14.03 -5.82
N GLY A 68 3.43 -14.63 -6.77
CA GLY A 68 2.40 -13.96 -7.56
C GLY A 68 2.96 -13.06 -8.65
N PRO A 69 2.12 -12.15 -9.19
CA PRO A 69 2.46 -11.35 -10.37
C PRO A 69 3.59 -10.34 -10.13
N PHE A 70 4.02 -10.13 -8.88
CA PHE A 70 5.06 -9.16 -8.52
C PHE A 70 6.23 -9.81 -7.77
N LYS A 71 6.40 -11.14 -7.93
CA LYS A 71 7.51 -11.86 -7.31
C LYS A 71 8.85 -11.18 -7.60
N GLY A 72 9.64 -10.95 -6.54
CA GLY A 72 10.95 -10.32 -6.60
C GLY A 72 10.95 -8.80 -6.46
N ALA A 73 9.79 -8.14 -6.55
CA ALA A 73 9.69 -6.70 -6.37
C ALA A 73 9.97 -6.30 -4.90
N ASN A 74 10.71 -5.19 -4.72
CA ASN A 74 11.04 -4.65 -3.42
C ASN A 74 10.70 -3.16 -3.27
N LEU A 75 10.20 -2.49 -4.33
CA LEU A 75 9.75 -1.10 -4.27
C LEU A 75 8.46 -0.92 -5.08
N PHE A 76 7.50 -0.20 -4.51
CA PHE A 76 6.23 0.17 -5.15
C PHE A 76 6.11 1.68 -5.19
N ILE A 77 5.89 2.26 -6.38
CA ILE A 77 5.50 3.66 -6.52
C ILE A 77 3.99 3.67 -6.74
N ILE A 78 3.26 4.27 -5.81
CA ILE A 78 1.79 4.31 -5.82
C ILE A 78 1.36 5.73 -6.14
N PHE A 79 0.78 5.94 -7.31
CA PHE A 79 0.14 7.19 -7.73
C PHE A 79 -1.31 7.17 -7.27
N ILE A 80 -1.69 8.12 -6.45
CA ILE A 80 -2.99 8.19 -5.78
C ILE A 80 -3.72 9.44 -6.22
N ASP A 81 -4.97 9.30 -6.67
CA ASP A 81 -5.93 10.40 -6.79
C ASP A 81 -7.06 10.14 -5.79
N LEU A 82 -7.04 10.85 -4.69
CA LEU A 82 -7.97 10.72 -3.59
C LEU A 82 -9.19 11.61 -3.85
N LEU A 83 -10.29 10.99 -4.22
CA LEU A 83 -11.51 11.64 -4.71
C LEU A 83 -12.46 12.07 -3.58
N LEU A 84 -12.48 11.28 -2.49
CA LEU A 84 -13.36 11.51 -1.34
C LEU A 84 -12.68 11.03 -0.07
N VAL A 85 -12.76 11.85 0.97
CA VAL A 85 -12.44 11.49 2.35
C VAL A 85 -13.66 11.73 3.22
N GLN A 86 -13.99 10.77 4.06
CA GLN A 86 -15.09 10.84 5.00
C GLN A 86 -14.60 10.54 6.41
N ASP A 87 -15.22 11.19 7.39
CA ASP A 87 -15.06 10.85 8.80
C ASP A 87 -15.74 9.49 9.11
N PRO A 88 -15.61 8.94 10.35
CA PRO A 88 -16.23 7.68 10.73
C PRO A 88 -17.77 7.67 10.64
N GLN A 89 -18.42 8.84 10.60
CA GLN A 89 -19.86 9.00 10.45
C GLN A 89 -20.29 9.10 8.97
N GLY A 90 -19.35 9.01 8.04
CA GLY A 90 -19.60 9.10 6.60
C GLY A 90 -19.72 10.53 6.08
N LYS A 91 -19.42 11.55 6.89
CA LYS A 91 -19.48 12.95 6.47
C LYS A 91 -18.20 13.32 5.70
N PRO A 92 -18.30 13.94 4.52
CA PRO A 92 -17.15 14.40 3.75
C PRO A 92 -16.29 15.40 4.54
N ILE A 93 -14.98 15.19 4.50
CA ILE A 93 -13.99 16.10 5.09
C ILE A 93 -13.59 17.11 4.01
N VAL A 94 -14.00 18.37 4.22
CA VAL A 94 -13.71 19.46 3.28
C VAL A 94 -12.20 19.71 3.21
N GLY A 95 -11.65 19.80 1.98
CA GLY A 95 -10.21 19.99 1.75
C GLY A 95 -9.37 18.75 2.00
N GLY A 96 -9.95 17.61 2.39
CA GLY A 96 -9.22 16.38 2.69
C GLY A 96 -8.71 15.59 1.48
N THR A 97 -9.11 15.98 0.26
CA THR A 97 -8.65 15.31 -0.96
C THR A 97 -7.23 15.75 -1.35
N TYR A 98 -6.48 14.83 -1.94
CA TYR A 98 -5.13 15.09 -2.43
C TYR A 98 -4.75 14.13 -3.55
N ARG A 99 -3.69 14.50 -4.27
CA ARG A 99 -2.95 13.59 -5.15
C ARG A 99 -1.59 13.34 -4.56
N ALA A 100 -1.08 12.12 -4.76
CA ALA A 100 0.24 11.77 -4.23
C ALA A 100 0.95 10.72 -5.07
N ALA A 101 2.29 10.75 -5.02
CA ALA A 101 3.15 9.62 -5.34
C ALA A 101 3.80 9.13 -4.04
N VAL A 102 3.60 7.86 -3.70
CA VAL A 102 4.07 7.26 -2.44
C VAL A 102 5.01 6.10 -2.75
N PHE A 103 6.18 6.10 -2.13
CA PHE A 103 7.18 5.04 -2.25
C PHE A 103 7.03 4.07 -1.08
N CYS A 104 6.61 2.84 -1.38
CA CYS A 104 6.35 1.79 -0.41
C CYS A 104 7.30 0.61 -0.59
N VAL A 105 7.82 0.10 0.52
CA VAL A 105 8.72 -1.05 0.59
C VAL A 105 8.02 -2.19 1.33
N PRO A 106 7.93 -3.41 0.77
CA PRO A 106 7.48 -4.58 1.51
C PRO A 106 8.57 -5.01 2.48
N VAL A 107 8.23 -5.08 3.76
CA VAL A 107 9.18 -5.40 4.83
C VAL A 107 8.60 -6.44 5.78
N LYS A 108 9.48 -7.15 6.47
CA LYS A 108 9.14 -8.00 7.60
C LYS A 108 9.49 -7.28 8.89
N HIS A 109 8.52 -7.12 9.78
CA HIS A 109 8.75 -6.53 11.08
C HIS A 109 9.50 -7.52 12.00
N SER A 110 10.66 -7.12 12.57
CA SER A 110 11.57 -8.04 13.27
C SER A 110 10.96 -8.64 14.53
N LYS A 111 10.14 -7.87 15.28
CA LYS A 111 9.52 -8.34 16.54
C LYS A 111 8.33 -9.27 16.30
N THR A 112 7.47 -8.96 15.32
CA THR A 112 6.22 -9.70 15.09
C THR A 112 6.34 -10.78 14.02
N GLY A 113 7.35 -10.67 13.15
CA GLY A 113 7.49 -11.53 11.97
C GLY A 113 6.47 -11.26 10.87
N GLU A 114 5.60 -10.27 11.03
CA GLU A 114 4.57 -9.92 10.06
C GLU A 114 5.16 -9.26 8.81
N MET A 115 4.57 -9.57 7.67
CA MET A 115 4.81 -8.87 6.41
C MET A 115 3.94 -7.62 6.37
N VAL A 116 4.58 -6.47 6.26
CA VAL A 116 3.92 -5.15 6.27
C VAL A 116 4.48 -4.26 5.17
N TYR A 117 3.90 -3.09 4.99
CA TYR A 117 4.42 -2.09 4.05
C TYR A 117 4.94 -0.87 4.80
N LEU A 118 6.10 -0.37 4.36
CA LEU A 118 6.78 0.81 4.91
C LEU A 118 6.75 1.93 3.88
N VAL A 119 6.22 3.10 4.23
CA VAL A 119 6.30 4.30 3.40
C VAL A 119 7.62 5.00 3.68
N ILE A 120 8.50 5.05 2.69
CA ILE A 120 9.85 5.65 2.82
C ILE A 120 9.92 7.10 2.32
N HIS A 121 9.05 7.48 1.37
CA HIS A 121 9.01 8.82 0.80
C HIS A 121 7.67 9.09 0.12
N GLY A 122 7.32 10.36 -0.10
CA GLY A 122 6.15 10.75 -0.86
C GLY A 122 6.19 12.19 -1.36
N LEU A 123 5.43 12.48 -2.43
CA LEU A 123 5.13 13.80 -2.96
C LEU A 123 3.62 13.97 -3.02
N THR A 124 3.10 15.16 -2.67
CA THR A 124 1.65 15.45 -2.67
C THR A 124 1.35 16.91 -2.95
N ASP A 125 0.16 17.19 -3.49
CA ASP A 125 -0.36 18.57 -3.65
C ASP A 125 -1.02 19.12 -2.37
N ASN A 126 -1.21 18.27 -1.34
CA ASN A 126 -1.86 18.68 -0.08
C ASN A 126 -1.20 18.03 1.15
N PRO A 127 -0.02 18.52 1.57
CA PRO A 127 0.75 17.91 2.65
C PRO A 127 0.07 17.98 4.03
N GLU A 128 -0.88 18.90 4.22
CA GLU A 128 -1.59 19.06 5.50
C GLU A 128 -2.56 17.90 5.78
N TYR A 129 -3.07 17.25 4.74
CA TYR A 129 -4.08 16.18 4.84
C TYR A 129 -3.54 14.78 4.60
N VAL A 130 -2.24 14.64 4.37
CA VAL A 130 -1.63 13.32 4.19
C VAL A 130 -1.71 12.54 5.51
N PRO A 131 -2.22 11.31 5.53
CA PRO A 131 -2.32 10.52 6.76
C PRO A 131 -0.98 10.40 7.49
N GLY A 132 -1.05 10.45 8.84
CA GLY A 132 0.09 10.51 9.74
C GLY A 132 1.29 9.59 9.50
N PRO A 133 1.19 8.34 8.93
CA PRO A 133 2.35 7.52 8.60
C PRO A 133 3.30 8.15 7.57
N TYR A 134 2.85 9.19 6.87
CA TYR A 134 3.55 9.73 5.71
C TYR A 134 4.19 11.10 6.02
N LYS A 135 4.72 11.28 7.23
CA LYS A 135 5.42 12.52 7.62
C LYS A 135 6.67 12.84 6.79
N ASN A 136 7.13 11.91 5.97
CA ASN A 136 8.18 12.07 4.98
C ASN A 136 7.66 12.50 3.61
N THR A 137 6.42 12.95 3.52
CA THR A 137 5.81 13.44 2.27
C THR A 137 6.05 14.93 2.12
N LYS A 138 6.46 15.35 0.92
CA LYS A 138 6.74 16.75 0.57
C LYS A 138 5.66 17.32 -0.32
N GLY A 139 5.40 18.62 -0.20
CA GLY A 139 4.49 19.35 -1.07
C GLY A 139 5.06 19.55 -2.46
N CYS A 140 4.22 19.42 -3.50
CA CYS A 140 4.60 19.62 -4.89
C CYS A 140 3.41 20.05 -5.75
N SER A 141 3.68 20.52 -6.98
CA SER A 141 2.65 20.67 -8.01
C SER A 141 2.45 19.34 -8.72
N ILE A 142 1.18 19.02 -9.05
CA ILE A 142 0.82 17.77 -9.70
C ILE A 142 -0.06 18.04 -10.91
N ARG A 143 0.24 17.34 -12.00
CA ARG A 143 -0.63 17.23 -13.16
C ARG A 143 -0.94 15.75 -13.40
N ARG A 144 -2.21 15.46 -13.69
CA ARG A 144 -2.67 14.13 -14.12
C ARG A 144 -3.53 14.26 -15.37
N ASP A 145 -3.27 13.39 -16.36
CA ASP A 145 -4.14 13.18 -17.51
C ASP A 145 -4.55 11.70 -17.55
N LEU A 146 -5.84 11.43 -17.40
CA LEU A 146 -6.40 10.07 -17.44
C LEU A 146 -7.41 9.99 -18.59
N ASN A 147 -7.18 9.07 -19.54
CA ASN A 147 -8.06 8.89 -20.69
C ASN A 147 -8.43 7.42 -20.89
N HIS A 148 -9.66 7.19 -21.35
CA HIS A 148 -10.15 5.91 -21.82
C HIS A 148 -10.80 6.07 -23.20
N THR A 149 -10.41 5.22 -24.14
CA THR A 149 -10.97 5.20 -25.49
C THR A 149 -11.58 3.82 -25.74
N VAL A 150 -12.82 3.78 -26.21
CA VAL A 150 -13.49 2.54 -26.62
C VAL A 150 -13.42 2.44 -28.13
N SER A 151 -12.83 1.36 -28.64
CA SER A 151 -12.78 1.09 -30.07
C SER A 151 -14.12 0.54 -30.61
N ALA A 152 -14.27 0.54 -31.92
CA ALA A 152 -15.44 -0.06 -32.59
C ALA A 152 -15.64 -1.56 -32.30
N LEU A 153 -14.57 -2.25 -31.83
CA LEU A 153 -14.61 -3.67 -31.42
C LEU A 153 -14.79 -3.84 -29.91
N ASN A 154 -15.22 -2.79 -29.20
CA ASN A 154 -15.37 -2.75 -27.74
C ASN A 154 -14.08 -3.02 -26.96
N ALA A 155 -12.91 -2.97 -27.59
CA ALA A 155 -11.65 -2.94 -26.86
C ALA A 155 -11.47 -1.57 -26.20
N VAL A 156 -11.05 -1.56 -24.94
CA VAL A 156 -10.83 -0.33 -24.19
C VAL A 156 -9.32 -0.12 -24.05
N GLU A 157 -8.84 1.01 -24.55
CA GLU A 157 -7.50 1.49 -24.29
C GLU A 157 -7.55 2.55 -23.20
N GLY A 158 -6.61 2.47 -22.26
CA GLY A 158 -6.41 3.48 -21.22
C GLY A 158 -5.06 4.15 -21.36
N SER A 159 -4.96 5.41 -20.94
CA SER A 159 -3.69 6.06 -20.67
C SER A 159 -3.76 6.83 -19.36
N ASP A 160 -2.71 6.79 -18.56
CA ASP A 160 -2.57 7.56 -17.33
C ASP A 160 -1.20 8.22 -17.31
N THR A 161 -1.19 9.54 -17.16
CA THR A 161 0.02 10.36 -17.14
C THR A 161 0.02 11.18 -15.86
N TRP A 162 1.16 11.17 -15.16
CA TRP A 162 1.38 11.91 -13.94
C TRP A 162 2.68 12.70 -14.01
N GLU A 163 2.62 13.92 -13.61
CA GLU A 163 3.80 14.79 -13.45
C GLU A 163 3.78 15.41 -12.06
N PHE A 164 4.87 15.24 -11.31
CA PHE A 164 5.09 15.80 -9.98
C PHE A 164 6.32 16.69 -10.04
N LYS A 165 6.19 17.94 -9.61
CA LYS A 165 7.31 18.89 -9.57
C LYS A 165 7.29 19.66 -8.25
N ASP A 166 8.40 19.64 -7.53
CA ASP A 166 8.58 20.45 -6.34
C ASP A 166 9.55 21.63 -6.59
N SER A 167 9.65 22.53 -5.60
CA SER A 167 10.54 23.69 -5.66
C SER A 167 12.04 23.34 -5.54
N SER A 168 12.38 22.13 -5.09
CA SER A 168 13.75 21.63 -4.96
C SER A 168 14.30 21.03 -6.27
N GLY A 169 13.45 20.91 -7.31
CA GLY A 169 13.77 20.25 -8.57
C GLY A 169 13.45 18.76 -8.59
N ALA A 170 12.81 18.21 -7.53
CA ALA A 170 12.29 16.84 -7.58
C ALA A 170 11.25 16.73 -8.68
N LEU A 171 11.38 15.70 -9.51
CA LEU A 171 10.48 15.37 -10.61
C LEU A 171 10.14 13.90 -10.59
N ILE A 172 8.86 13.59 -10.73
CA ILE A 172 8.38 12.27 -11.17
C ILE A 172 7.54 12.47 -12.42
N ASP A 173 7.90 11.82 -13.51
CA ASP A 173 7.15 11.78 -14.76
C ASP A 173 6.83 10.32 -15.05
N PHE A 174 5.54 9.98 -15.00
CA PHE A 174 5.03 8.64 -15.27
C PHE A 174 4.00 8.71 -16.37
N HIS A 175 4.13 7.84 -17.36
CA HIS A 175 3.15 7.64 -18.41
C HIS A 175 3.00 6.16 -18.71
N VAL A 176 1.77 5.71 -18.88
CA VAL A 176 1.44 4.39 -19.39
C VAL A 176 0.24 4.46 -20.32
N ARG A 177 0.34 3.77 -21.47
CA ARG A 177 -0.78 3.47 -22.36
C ARG A 177 -0.94 1.95 -22.43
N TYR A 178 -2.15 1.46 -22.29
CA TYR A 178 -2.41 0.05 -22.10
C TYR A 178 -3.75 -0.39 -22.68
N GLU A 179 -3.87 -1.68 -22.97
CA GLU A 179 -5.13 -2.35 -23.24
C GLU A 179 -5.73 -2.84 -21.92
N ARG A 180 -6.96 -2.43 -21.65
CA ARG A 180 -7.69 -2.78 -20.43
C ARG A 180 -8.18 -4.22 -20.49
N ALA A 181 -8.05 -4.97 -19.39
CA ALA A 181 -8.70 -6.27 -19.20
C ALA A 181 -9.81 -6.19 -18.15
N LEU A 182 -10.48 -7.32 -17.92
CA LEU A 182 -11.42 -7.46 -16.82
C LEU A 182 -10.66 -7.42 -15.50
N PRO A 183 -10.90 -6.44 -14.62
CA PRO A 183 -10.20 -6.33 -13.36
C PRO A 183 -10.66 -7.40 -12.36
N LYS A 184 -9.79 -7.75 -11.43
CA LYS A 184 -10.13 -8.59 -10.27
C LYS A 184 -10.49 -7.72 -9.08
N ARG A 185 -11.52 -8.10 -8.33
CA ARG A 185 -11.82 -7.49 -7.02
C ARG A 185 -11.05 -8.19 -5.93
N VAL A 186 -10.39 -7.42 -5.07
CA VAL A 186 -9.61 -7.91 -3.93
C VAL A 186 -9.91 -7.09 -2.68
N LYS A 187 -9.81 -7.72 -1.50
CA LYS A 187 -10.15 -7.11 -0.19
C LYS A 187 -9.09 -7.42 0.86
N PRO A 188 -7.85 -6.96 0.69
CA PRO A 188 -6.82 -7.19 1.68
C PRO A 188 -6.98 -6.29 2.91
N VAL A 189 -6.43 -6.77 4.03
CA VAL A 189 -6.12 -5.98 5.21
C VAL A 189 -4.60 -5.78 5.24
N GLN A 190 -4.15 -4.55 5.42
CA GLN A 190 -2.74 -4.20 5.34
C GLN A 190 -2.34 -3.27 6.48
N LYS A 191 -1.18 -3.50 7.08
CA LYS A 191 -0.55 -2.57 8.00
C LYS A 191 0.47 -1.73 7.24
N ILE A 192 0.32 -0.42 7.31
CA ILE A 192 1.18 0.55 6.63
C ILE A 192 1.93 1.36 7.69
N TYR A 193 3.23 1.21 7.69
CA TYR A 193 4.14 1.83 8.66
C TYR A 193 4.79 3.10 8.10
N SER A 194 5.21 3.99 9.00
CA SER A 194 5.97 5.19 8.69
C SER A 194 7.46 4.89 8.67
N GLY A 195 8.17 5.35 7.62
CA GLY A 195 9.62 5.28 7.55
C GLY A 195 10.33 6.24 8.52
N VAL A 196 9.64 7.28 9.01
CA VAL A 196 10.20 8.25 9.99
C VAL A 196 9.74 8.00 11.43
N GLU A 197 8.64 7.28 11.62
CA GLU A 197 8.12 6.85 12.92
C GLU A 197 7.83 5.35 12.88
N PRO A 198 8.83 4.47 13.04
CA PRO A 198 8.68 3.03 12.78
C PRO A 198 7.68 2.29 13.67
N GLU A 199 7.33 2.84 14.82
CA GLU A 199 6.30 2.27 15.70
C GLU A 199 4.88 2.77 15.34
N PHE A 200 4.78 3.77 14.46
CA PHE A 200 3.50 4.30 14.01
C PHE A 200 3.02 3.61 12.74
N TYR A 201 1.80 3.06 12.78
CA TYR A 201 1.15 2.48 11.63
C TYR A 201 -0.36 2.74 11.59
N ARG A 202 -0.96 2.46 10.44
CA ARG A 202 -2.40 2.39 10.20
C ARG A 202 -2.78 1.02 9.68
N ILE A 203 -3.99 0.59 10.00
CA ILE A 203 -4.59 -0.61 9.45
C ILE A 203 -5.54 -0.17 8.33
N TYR A 204 -5.30 -0.67 7.13
CA TYR A 204 -6.13 -0.40 5.96
C TYR A 204 -6.95 -1.64 5.62
N LYS A 205 -8.27 -1.53 5.76
CA LYS A 205 -9.22 -2.50 5.22
C LYS A 205 -9.69 -1.98 3.88
N THR A 206 -9.39 -2.71 2.83
CA THR A 206 -9.54 -2.19 1.46
C THR A 206 -10.44 -3.08 0.62
N ASP A 207 -11.16 -2.46 -0.34
CA ASP A 207 -11.97 -3.14 -1.33
C ASP A 207 -11.71 -2.45 -2.68
N TYR A 208 -11.05 -3.14 -3.62
CA TYR A 208 -10.66 -2.51 -4.85
C TYR A 208 -10.63 -3.45 -6.06
N LEU A 209 -10.71 -2.82 -7.24
CA LEU A 209 -10.53 -3.49 -8.53
C LEU A 209 -9.07 -3.33 -8.96
N VAL A 210 -8.44 -4.42 -9.40
CA VAL A 210 -7.07 -4.41 -9.91
C VAL A 210 -6.99 -4.99 -11.32
N ASP A 211 -6.43 -4.21 -12.22
CA ASP A 211 -6.03 -4.63 -13.56
C ASP A 211 -4.51 -4.70 -13.65
N VAL A 212 -3.95 -5.91 -13.81
CA VAL A 212 -2.50 -6.14 -13.96
C VAL A 212 -2.15 -5.92 -15.43
N VAL A 213 -1.68 -4.73 -15.77
CA VAL A 213 -1.32 -4.35 -17.15
C VAL A 213 -0.01 -5.01 -17.59
N LYS A 214 0.98 -5.03 -16.70
CA LYS A 214 2.29 -5.64 -16.91
C LYS A 214 2.67 -6.50 -15.70
N SER A 215 3.22 -7.67 -15.95
CA SER A 215 3.86 -8.51 -14.95
C SER A 215 4.90 -9.38 -15.62
N ILE A 216 6.18 -9.18 -15.30
CA ILE A 216 7.27 -10.02 -15.78
C ILE A 216 7.12 -11.46 -15.26
N PRO A 217 6.90 -11.71 -13.95
CA PRO A 217 6.76 -13.09 -13.44
C PRO A 217 5.55 -13.84 -13.99
N ALA A 218 4.42 -13.15 -14.20
CA ALA A 218 3.19 -13.77 -14.72
C ALA A 218 3.10 -13.76 -16.26
N LYS A 219 4.10 -13.22 -16.96
CA LYS A 219 4.13 -13.09 -18.42
C LYS A 219 2.92 -12.35 -18.99
N ILE A 220 2.47 -11.31 -18.27
CA ILE A 220 1.39 -10.42 -18.72
C ILE A 220 2.04 -9.19 -19.35
N ASP A 221 1.62 -8.85 -20.57
CA ASP A 221 2.05 -7.63 -21.25
C ASP A 221 0.92 -7.08 -22.12
N ARG A 222 0.22 -6.06 -21.60
CA ARG A 222 -0.82 -5.31 -22.31
C ARG A 222 -0.47 -3.83 -22.41
N MET A 223 0.79 -3.52 -22.11
CA MET A 223 1.35 -2.20 -22.20
C MET A 223 1.63 -1.86 -23.66
N LYS A 224 1.21 -0.68 -24.10
CA LYS A 224 1.46 -0.15 -25.46
C LYS A 224 2.57 0.89 -25.45
N ASP A 225 2.67 1.66 -24.36
CA ASP A 225 3.71 2.66 -24.17
C ASP A 225 3.95 2.87 -22.67
N TYR A 226 5.19 3.24 -22.31
CA TYR A 226 5.58 3.41 -20.90
C TYR A 226 6.76 4.35 -20.78
N ARG A 227 6.67 5.27 -19.82
CA ARG A 227 7.77 6.10 -19.36
C ARG A 227 7.68 6.24 -17.85
N LEU A 228 8.80 6.06 -17.18
CA LEU A 228 9.00 6.46 -15.80
C LEU A 228 10.32 7.21 -15.70
N LYS A 229 10.29 8.42 -15.16
CA LYS A 229 11.46 9.18 -14.76
C LYS A 229 11.27 9.61 -13.32
N VAL A 230 12.19 9.23 -12.44
CA VAL A 230 12.25 9.66 -11.06
C VAL A 230 13.55 10.40 -10.83
N SER A 231 13.45 11.71 -10.59
CA SER A 231 14.59 12.60 -10.29
C SER A 231 14.35 13.27 -8.95
N VAL A 232 14.17 12.44 -7.90
CA VAL A 232 14.05 12.88 -6.51
C VAL A 232 15.43 12.79 -5.91
N PRO A 233 16.07 13.92 -5.52
CA PRO A 233 17.49 13.93 -5.13
C PRO A 233 17.85 12.93 -4.05
N GLU A 234 16.99 12.77 -3.06
CA GLU A 234 17.18 11.84 -1.94
C GLU A 234 17.15 10.37 -2.38
N LEU A 235 16.38 10.06 -3.42
CA LEU A 235 16.21 8.71 -3.94
C LEU A 235 17.13 8.37 -5.11
N GLY A 236 18.03 9.28 -5.52
CA GLY A 236 18.81 9.17 -6.74
C GLY A 236 19.62 7.89 -6.89
N LYS A 237 20.05 7.27 -5.78
CA LYS A 237 20.74 5.98 -5.80
C LYS A 237 19.83 4.77 -6.03
N LEU A 238 18.52 4.95 -5.91
CA LEU A 238 17.51 3.92 -6.23
C LEU A 238 17.03 4.01 -7.67
N PHE A 239 17.32 5.17 -8.34
CA PHE A 239 16.88 5.50 -9.69
C PHE A 239 18.08 6.00 -10.51
N ASP A 240 19.10 5.18 -10.61
CA ASP A 240 20.35 5.42 -11.34
C ASP A 240 20.41 4.72 -12.72
N GLY A 241 19.28 4.09 -13.12
CA GLY A 241 19.14 3.31 -14.34
C GLY A 241 19.30 1.80 -14.12
N SER A 242 19.58 1.35 -12.89
CA SER A 242 19.65 -0.08 -12.54
C SER A 242 18.29 -0.65 -12.11
N GLU A 243 17.31 0.18 -11.83
CA GLU A 243 15.97 -0.21 -11.45
C GLU A 243 15.29 -1.04 -12.55
N GLN A 244 14.67 -2.15 -12.18
CA GLN A 244 13.98 -3.05 -13.09
C GLN A 244 12.47 -2.97 -12.92
N LEU A 245 11.75 -2.78 -14.02
CA LEU A 245 10.30 -2.86 -14.02
C LEU A 245 9.86 -4.32 -13.83
N VAL A 246 9.15 -4.61 -12.74
CA VAL A 246 8.53 -5.92 -12.47
C VAL A 246 7.09 -5.96 -12.96
N GLY A 247 6.33 -4.85 -12.76
CA GLY A 247 4.95 -4.80 -13.20
C GLY A 247 4.30 -3.42 -13.11
N ILE A 248 3.11 -3.33 -13.70
CA ILE A 248 2.23 -2.14 -13.63
C ILE A 248 0.81 -2.61 -13.33
N LEU A 249 0.16 -1.91 -12.39
CA LEU A 249 -1.25 -2.10 -12.06
C LEU A 249 -2.00 -0.80 -12.27
N ILE A 250 -3.24 -0.96 -12.76
CA ILE A 250 -4.24 0.10 -12.75
C ILE A 250 -5.36 -0.31 -11.81
N ILE A 251 -5.73 0.60 -10.92
CA ILE A 251 -6.75 0.40 -9.89
C ILE A 251 -7.83 1.46 -10.07
N PRO A 252 -8.83 1.19 -10.94
CA PRO A 252 -9.83 2.18 -11.34
C PRO A 252 -10.83 2.52 -10.22
N ALA A 253 -10.92 1.69 -9.21
CA ALA A 253 -11.77 1.91 -8.04
C ALA A 253 -11.08 1.31 -6.80
N TYR A 254 -10.89 2.12 -5.79
CA TYR A 254 -10.26 1.75 -4.53
C TYR A 254 -11.00 2.41 -3.37
N VAL A 255 -11.58 1.60 -2.50
CA VAL A 255 -12.20 2.03 -1.25
C VAL A 255 -11.33 1.55 -0.11
N ARG A 256 -11.12 2.40 0.89
CA ARG A 256 -10.29 2.09 2.04
C ARG A 256 -10.92 2.65 3.31
N ASP A 257 -11.06 1.79 4.30
CA ASP A 257 -11.32 2.18 5.68
C ASP A 257 -9.99 2.17 6.45
N VAL A 258 -9.73 3.24 7.18
CA VAL A 258 -8.50 3.47 7.94
C VAL A 258 -8.77 3.32 9.41
N PHE A 259 -7.98 2.50 10.08
CA PHE A 259 -8.09 2.26 11.52
C PHE A 259 -6.77 2.59 12.23
N LEU A 260 -6.90 3.05 13.47
CA LEU A 260 -5.84 3.01 14.48
C LEU A 260 -5.78 1.61 15.09
N PRO A 261 -4.58 1.15 15.48
CA PRO A 261 -4.41 -0.07 16.25
C PRO A 261 -5.03 0.06 17.64
#